data_6a65adfb720b94c55bb2a94c14d18b3f
#
_entry.id   6a65adfb720b94c55bb2a94c14d18b3f
#
_cell.length_a   1.000
_cell.length_b   1.000
_cell.length_c   1.000
_cell.angle_alpha   90.00
_cell.angle_beta   90.00
_cell.angle_gamma   90.00
#
_symmetry.space_group_name_H-M   'P 1'
#
loop_
_entity.id
_entity.type
_entity.pdbx_description
1 polymer ?
#
loop_
_entity_poly.entity_id
_entity_poly.type
_entity_poly.pdbx_seq_one_letter_code
_entity_poly.pdbx_strand_id
1 'polypeptide(L)'
;MKILHILWLASLLWLTGCATTSTPSDTTSSDTSQASTGATAVYPSGPLSPITAGTAKGRAVAGIDAPSDLWDRIRRGFAMPDLDTDLVRDREQWYATRPDYMQRMTERSSKYLFHIVEELERRGMPTELALLPYIESAFNPQAVSSAKAAGMWQFMPATGSYFDLKQNAFRDDRRDVLASTRAALDYLQKLYGMFGDWHLALAAYNWGEGSVARAIARNEKQGLDTGYTNLSMPAETRMYVPKLQAVKNIVADPVRFSTELPLIENHPYFQSVEITRDIDVSLVANLAGIREEDFRALNPSLHRPVILAAGMPQILLPWDNAQVFRRNLEAYNEGQYASWTVWTVPSTMSVSAAAQRAGMSESELRQLNGIPPRMMIKAGSALMVPRAATTRADVSSHVADNGQIAFTPEIVTRRTTVRAGKRDTVASIARRYKVSAADVADWNDLKASSSFKAGERVVMYLPMRLTATALSHSPGKRQAGKAIAQTAKASPARKGGTPAKRKR
;
A
#
# COMPACT_ATOMS: atom_id res chain seq x y z
N MET A 1 14.84 6.07 -52.92
CA MET A 1 16.01 6.95 -53.20
C MET A 1 16.82 7.09 -51.91
N LYS A 2 18.07 6.59 -51.99
CA LYS A 2 19.30 6.90 -51.23
C LYS A 2 19.22 6.73 -49.69
N ILE A 3 19.68 5.62 -49.06
CA ILE A 3 21.08 5.17 -48.82
C ILE A 3 21.95 6.29 -48.21
N LEU A 4 22.33 6.13 -46.93
CA LEU A 4 23.74 6.19 -46.56
C LEU A 4 24.04 5.48 -45.24
N HIS A 5 24.90 4.48 -45.31
CA HIS A 5 25.62 3.82 -44.23
C HIS A 5 26.73 4.70 -43.70
N ILE A 6 27.09 4.59 -42.43
CA ILE A 6 28.49 4.72 -41.97
C ILE A 6 28.69 3.79 -40.78
N LEU A 7 29.54 2.79 -41.04
CA LEU A 7 30.34 1.99 -40.08
C LEU A 7 31.46 2.85 -39.49
N TRP A 8 31.96 2.44 -38.30
CA TRP A 8 33.37 2.40 -37.91
C TRP A 8 33.43 2.20 -36.38
N LEU A 9 34.15 1.42 -35.76
CA LEU A 9 35.27 0.48 -35.83
C LEU A 9 35.76 0.30 -34.39
N ALA A 10 36.07 -0.90 -34.02
CA ALA A 10 36.66 -1.36 -32.77
C ALA A 10 38.09 -0.86 -32.57
N SER A 11 38.51 -0.70 -31.29
CA SER A 11 39.93 -0.71 -30.91
C SER A 11 40.09 -1.41 -29.56
N LEU A 12 40.61 -2.63 -29.62
CA LEU A 12 41.24 -3.34 -28.53
C LEU A 12 42.57 -2.65 -28.21
N LEU A 13 42.87 -2.44 -26.94
CA LEU A 13 44.24 -2.21 -26.47
C LEU A 13 44.50 -3.10 -25.26
N TRP A 14 45.38 -4.06 -25.49
CA TRP A 14 46.07 -4.86 -24.49
C TRP A 14 47.20 -4.04 -23.88
N LEU A 15 47.35 -4.04 -22.56
CA LEU A 15 48.58 -3.64 -21.90
C LEU A 15 48.92 -4.65 -20.81
N THR A 16 49.90 -5.49 -21.14
CA THR A 16 50.73 -6.28 -20.24
C THR A 16 51.70 -5.34 -19.51
N GLY A 17 51.80 -5.45 -18.20
CA GLY A 17 52.78 -4.72 -17.39
C GLY A 17 53.48 -5.67 -16.41
N CYS A 18 54.76 -5.82 -16.57
CA CYS A 18 55.65 -6.68 -15.82
C CYS A 18 55.87 -6.24 -14.37
N ALA A 19 56.06 -7.21 -13.50
CA ALA A 19 56.60 -7.03 -12.16
C ALA A 19 58.12 -6.75 -12.24
N THR A 20 58.58 -5.78 -11.47
CA THR A 20 60.01 -5.64 -11.11
C THR A 20 60.18 -5.49 -9.62
N THR A 21 60.88 -6.41 -9.05
CA THR A 21 61.48 -6.41 -7.70
C THR A 21 62.73 -5.51 -7.68
N SER A 22 62.87 -4.68 -6.66
CA SER A 22 64.17 -4.14 -6.23
C SER A 22 64.16 -3.80 -4.74
N THR A 23 65.12 -4.29 -4.04
CA THR A 23 65.50 -4.18 -2.63
C THR A 23 66.35 -2.91 -2.36
N PRO A 24 66.65 -2.56 -1.12
CA PRO A 24 66.70 -1.18 -0.65
C PRO A 24 68.06 -0.55 -0.54
N SER A 25 68.08 0.78 -0.37
CA SER A 25 69.30 1.48 0.14
C SER A 25 68.90 2.66 1.01
N ASP A 26 69.45 2.72 2.19
CA ASP A 26 69.37 3.81 3.15
C ASP A 26 69.86 5.13 2.59
N THR A 27 69.22 6.20 2.97
CA THR A 27 69.88 7.43 3.49
C THR A 27 68.87 8.42 4.11
N THR A 28 69.24 8.88 5.28
CA THR A 28 68.68 9.94 6.13
C THR A 28 68.46 11.30 5.45
N SER A 29 67.37 11.99 5.69
CA SER A 29 67.33 13.41 6.10
C SER A 29 65.89 13.87 6.46
N SER A 30 65.84 14.58 7.56
CA SER A 30 64.70 15.29 8.18
C SER A 30 64.00 16.27 7.24
N ASP A 31 62.67 16.31 7.20
CA ASP A 31 61.96 17.58 7.42
C ASP A 31 60.47 17.36 7.76
N THR A 32 59.97 18.28 8.55
CA THR A 32 58.70 18.35 9.25
C THR A 32 57.55 18.74 8.33
N SER A 33 56.49 17.95 8.25
CA SER A 33 55.13 18.47 7.94
C SER A 33 54.05 17.50 8.46
N GLN A 34 53.17 18.01 9.25
CA GLN A 34 52.02 17.33 9.78
C GLN A 34 51.06 16.85 8.68
N ALA A 35 50.81 15.56 8.60
CA ALA A 35 49.74 14.97 7.81
C ALA A 35 49.00 13.94 8.70
N SER A 36 47.70 14.07 8.73
CA SER A 36 46.74 13.24 9.43
C SER A 36 46.96 11.75 9.24
N THR A 37 47.24 11.04 10.32
CA THR A 37 47.46 9.59 10.33
C THR A 37 46.13 8.86 10.24
N GLY A 38 45.84 8.31 9.05
CA GLY A 38 44.96 7.15 8.92
C GLY A 38 45.63 5.97 9.59
N ALA A 39 45.03 5.40 10.61
CA ALA A 39 45.54 4.23 11.31
C ALA A 39 45.55 3.02 10.36
N THR A 40 46.69 2.67 9.83
CA THR A 40 46.89 1.40 9.14
C THR A 40 46.84 0.27 10.17
N ALA A 41 45.93 -0.67 10.01
CA ALA A 41 45.85 -1.86 10.87
C ALA A 41 47.15 -2.65 10.72
N VAL A 42 47.98 -2.68 11.77
CA VAL A 42 49.21 -3.51 11.84
C VAL A 42 48.79 -4.90 12.28
N TYR A 43 48.78 -5.84 11.38
CA TYR A 43 48.61 -7.26 11.72
C TYR A 43 49.88 -7.82 12.30
N PRO A 44 49.86 -8.56 13.43
CA PRO A 44 51.05 -9.17 14.02
C PRO A 44 51.58 -10.27 13.11
N SER A 45 52.85 -10.21 12.78
CA SER A 45 53.58 -11.21 11.97
C SER A 45 54.12 -12.33 12.86
N GLY A 46 53.26 -13.22 13.34
CA GLY A 46 53.65 -14.38 14.14
C GLY A 46 52.44 -15.24 14.51
N PRO A 47 52.65 -16.47 15.02
CA PRO A 47 51.55 -17.30 15.47
C PRO A 47 50.82 -16.59 16.61
N LEU A 48 49.46 -16.47 16.48
CA LEU A 48 48.62 -15.87 17.50
C LEU A 48 48.72 -16.67 18.79
N SER A 49 49.14 -16.02 19.87
CA SER A 49 49.13 -16.64 21.20
C SER A 49 47.68 -16.78 21.69
N PRO A 50 47.35 -17.92 22.34
CA PRO A 50 46.00 -18.06 22.89
C PRO A 50 45.70 -16.95 23.92
N ILE A 51 44.59 -16.27 23.78
CA ILE A 51 44.11 -15.31 24.77
C ILE A 51 43.65 -16.10 26.00
N THR A 52 44.47 -16.09 27.06
CA THR A 52 44.10 -16.68 28.35
C THR A 52 43.46 -15.61 29.24
N ALA A 53 42.61 -16.01 30.17
CA ALA A 53 41.95 -15.11 31.11
C ALA A 53 42.92 -14.21 31.93
N GLY A 54 44.24 -14.60 31.98
CA GLY A 54 45.29 -13.81 32.61
C GLY A 54 45.82 -12.65 31.76
N THR A 55 45.64 -12.65 30.45
CA THR A 55 46.07 -11.58 29.54
C THR A 55 44.99 -10.49 29.34
N ALA A 56 43.77 -10.72 29.84
CA ALA A 56 42.64 -9.79 29.78
C ALA A 56 42.70 -8.71 30.88
N LYS A 57 43.87 -8.38 31.42
CA LYS A 57 44.04 -7.20 32.31
C LYS A 57 44.15 -5.91 31.51
N GLY A 58 43.16 -5.59 30.74
CA GLY A 58 43.19 -4.36 30.01
C GLY A 58 41.80 -3.91 29.66
N ARG A 59 41.37 -2.83 30.30
CA ARG A 59 40.16 -2.03 30.00
C ARG A 59 38.93 -2.90 29.65
N ALA A 60 38.03 -3.02 30.60
CA ALA A 60 36.69 -3.44 30.29
C ALA A 60 36.23 -2.62 29.07
N VAL A 61 36.12 -3.26 27.90
CA VAL A 61 35.33 -2.71 26.82
C VAL A 61 33.95 -2.54 27.47
N ALA A 62 33.55 -1.30 27.68
CA ALA A 62 32.18 -1.05 28.08
C ALA A 62 31.34 -1.68 26.98
N GLY A 63 30.78 -2.85 27.25
CA GLY A 63 29.82 -3.48 26.38
C GLY A 63 28.68 -2.49 26.26
N ILE A 64 28.53 -1.89 25.10
CA ILE A 64 27.26 -1.25 24.76
C ILE A 64 26.34 -2.43 24.54
N ASP A 65 25.71 -2.91 25.61
CA ASP A 65 24.69 -3.94 25.50
C ASP A 65 23.61 -3.40 24.55
N ALA A 66 23.35 -4.19 23.50
CA ALA A 66 22.25 -3.88 22.60
C ALA A 66 20.97 -3.79 23.44
N PRO A 67 20.12 -2.77 23.29
CA PRO A 67 18.89 -2.67 24.04
C PRO A 67 18.07 -3.95 23.85
N SER A 68 17.60 -4.56 24.92
CA SER A 68 16.68 -5.69 24.87
C SER A 68 15.28 -5.22 24.46
N ASP A 69 14.92 -3.99 24.81
CA ASP A 69 13.68 -3.32 24.45
C ASP A 69 13.84 -2.47 23.16
N LEU A 70 12.98 -2.71 22.19
CA LEU A 70 12.96 -1.98 20.93
C LEU A 70 12.63 -0.48 21.14
N TRP A 71 11.86 -0.14 22.19
CA TRP A 71 11.57 1.26 22.51
C TRP A 71 12.82 2.04 22.88
N ASP A 72 13.75 1.41 23.61
CA ASP A 72 15.03 2.05 23.94
C ASP A 72 15.87 2.30 22.68
N ARG A 73 15.85 1.37 21.75
CA ARG A 73 16.51 1.54 20.44
C ARG A 73 15.91 2.71 19.68
N ILE A 74 14.57 2.82 19.63
CA ILE A 74 13.85 3.92 18.98
C ILE A 74 14.21 5.26 19.65
N ARG A 75 14.16 5.35 20.98
CA ARG A 75 14.49 6.58 21.74
C ARG A 75 15.90 7.08 21.45
N ARG A 76 16.88 6.16 21.36
CA ARG A 76 18.28 6.51 21.06
C ARG A 76 18.49 7.09 19.67
N GLY A 77 17.63 6.79 18.73
CA GLY A 77 17.69 7.27 17.35
C GLY A 77 16.84 8.49 17.07
N PHE A 78 16.21 9.11 18.08
CA PHE A 78 15.48 10.38 17.90
C PHE A 78 16.42 11.49 17.46
N ALA A 79 16.13 12.13 16.34
CA ALA A 79 16.98 13.15 15.75
C ALA A 79 16.20 14.31 15.08
N MET A 80 14.87 14.23 15.06
CA MET A 80 14.07 15.34 14.53
C MET A 80 13.97 16.47 15.55
N PRO A 81 13.99 17.74 15.11
CA PRO A 81 13.68 18.87 15.99
C PRO A 81 12.32 18.68 16.67
N ASP A 82 12.24 19.06 17.94
CA ASP A 82 10.97 19.02 18.66
C ASP A 82 10.06 20.18 18.24
N LEU A 83 8.76 19.87 18.15
CA LEU A 83 7.73 20.86 17.96
C LEU A 83 7.00 21.11 19.29
N ASP A 84 7.14 22.32 19.87
CA ASP A 84 6.41 22.71 21.08
C ASP A 84 5.30 23.71 20.72
N THR A 85 4.06 23.22 20.71
CA THR A 85 2.87 24.02 20.41
C THR A 85 1.66 23.53 21.22
N ASP A 86 0.63 24.40 21.35
CA ASP A 86 -0.65 23.99 21.96
C ASP A 86 -1.29 22.79 21.25
N LEU A 87 -1.08 22.66 19.94
CA LEU A 87 -1.59 21.53 19.17
C LEU A 87 -0.93 20.21 19.55
N VAL A 88 0.36 20.24 19.93
CA VAL A 88 1.05 19.05 20.46
C VAL A 88 0.45 18.66 21.81
N ARG A 89 0.33 19.62 22.74
CA ARG A 89 -0.23 19.40 24.09
C ARG A 89 -1.66 18.85 24.03
N ASP A 90 -2.48 19.37 23.11
CA ASP A 90 -3.83 18.85 22.84
C ASP A 90 -3.80 17.39 22.38
N ARG A 91 -2.84 17.02 21.52
CA ARG A 91 -2.71 15.63 21.05
C ARG A 91 -2.13 14.69 22.09
N GLU A 92 -1.17 15.14 22.89
CA GLU A 92 -0.66 14.39 24.06
C GLU A 92 -1.80 14.00 25.00
N GLN A 93 -2.62 14.98 25.38
CA GLN A 93 -3.78 14.75 26.24
C GLN A 93 -4.79 13.80 25.56
N TRP A 94 -5.00 13.96 24.26
CA TRP A 94 -5.93 13.09 23.51
C TRP A 94 -5.49 11.63 23.54
N TYR A 95 -4.20 11.33 23.35
CA TYR A 95 -3.66 9.98 23.44
C TYR A 95 -3.64 9.46 24.89
N ALA A 96 -3.15 10.25 25.84
CA ALA A 96 -3.04 9.86 27.24
C ALA A 96 -4.41 9.51 27.88
N THR A 97 -5.49 10.15 27.43
CA THR A 97 -6.86 9.80 27.89
C THR A 97 -7.45 8.57 27.20
N ARG A 98 -6.70 7.87 26.34
CA ARG A 98 -7.14 6.70 25.58
C ARG A 98 -6.13 5.54 25.65
N PRO A 99 -5.84 5.01 26.83
CA PRO A 99 -4.82 3.98 27.01
C PRO A 99 -5.11 2.74 26.15
N ASP A 100 -6.37 2.30 26.05
CA ASP A 100 -6.76 1.16 25.20
C ASP A 100 -6.44 1.39 23.72
N TYR A 101 -6.50 2.65 23.25
CA TYR A 101 -6.17 2.98 21.87
C TYR A 101 -4.65 2.88 21.65
N MET A 102 -3.85 3.41 22.57
CA MET A 102 -2.39 3.29 22.55
C MET A 102 -1.94 1.83 22.61
N GLN A 103 -2.51 1.06 23.54
CA GLN A 103 -2.21 -0.37 23.66
C GLN A 103 -2.47 -1.13 22.35
N ARG A 104 -3.66 -0.98 21.75
CA ARG A 104 -3.98 -1.66 20.48
C ARG A 104 -3.04 -1.26 19.33
N MET A 105 -2.62 0.00 19.26
CA MET A 105 -1.65 0.43 18.25
C MET A 105 -0.29 -0.21 18.48
N THR A 106 0.16 -0.26 19.73
CA THR A 106 1.43 -0.87 20.12
C THR A 106 1.44 -2.37 19.85
N GLU A 107 0.38 -3.08 20.22
CA GLU A 107 0.22 -4.51 19.93
C GLU A 107 0.30 -4.80 18.42
N ARG A 108 -0.30 -3.94 17.58
CA ARG A 108 -0.20 -4.08 16.11
C ARG A 108 1.20 -3.80 15.60
N SER A 109 1.86 -2.78 16.13
CA SER A 109 3.19 -2.36 15.70
C SER A 109 4.27 -3.39 16.01
N SER A 110 4.10 -4.20 17.07
CA SER A 110 5.11 -5.17 17.52
C SER A 110 5.59 -6.12 16.44
N LYS A 111 4.71 -6.45 15.48
CA LYS A 111 5.05 -7.33 14.34
C LYS A 111 5.95 -6.67 13.29
N TYR A 112 5.94 -5.33 13.18
CA TYR A 112 6.53 -4.61 12.05
C TYR A 112 7.64 -3.65 12.47
N LEU A 113 7.59 -3.17 13.71
CA LEU A 113 8.37 -2.03 14.18
C LEU A 113 9.87 -2.29 14.10
N PHE A 114 10.34 -3.51 14.44
CA PHE A 114 11.74 -3.89 14.32
C PHE A 114 12.27 -3.68 12.89
N HIS A 115 11.55 -4.18 11.89
CA HIS A 115 11.94 -4.02 10.49
C HIS A 115 12.00 -2.54 10.06
N ILE A 116 11.02 -1.73 10.50
CA ILE A 116 10.97 -0.31 10.16
C ILE A 116 12.16 0.43 10.78
N VAL A 117 12.48 0.15 12.04
CA VAL A 117 13.63 0.76 12.72
C VAL A 117 14.94 0.38 12.04
N GLU A 118 15.14 -0.90 11.69
CA GLU A 118 16.31 -1.34 10.94
C GLU A 118 16.47 -0.62 9.60
N GLU A 119 15.37 -0.44 8.84
CA GLU A 119 15.40 0.28 7.57
C GLU A 119 15.74 1.76 7.75
N LEU A 120 15.23 2.40 8.82
CA LEU A 120 15.56 3.79 9.15
C LEU A 120 17.05 3.94 9.50
N GLU A 121 17.56 3.10 10.39
CA GLU A 121 18.97 3.14 10.80
C GLU A 121 19.92 2.89 9.63
N ARG A 122 19.63 1.90 8.77
CA ARG A 122 20.43 1.65 7.56
C ARG A 122 20.51 2.85 6.61
N ARG A 123 19.51 3.74 6.66
CA ARG A 123 19.44 4.95 5.83
C ARG A 123 19.90 6.20 6.55
N GLY A 124 20.30 6.10 7.83
CA GLY A 124 20.64 7.25 8.66
C GLY A 124 19.48 8.21 8.87
N MET A 125 18.25 7.70 8.89
CA MET A 125 17.03 8.50 9.06
C MET A 125 16.59 8.52 10.53
N PRO A 126 15.95 9.61 11.00
CA PRO A 126 15.43 9.71 12.37
C PRO A 126 14.44 8.59 12.70
N THR A 127 14.59 7.96 13.86
CA THR A 127 13.73 6.84 14.27
C THR A 127 12.32 7.26 14.69
N GLU A 128 12.06 8.54 14.90
CA GLU A 128 10.69 9.07 15.06
C GLU A 128 9.80 8.71 13.88
N LEU A 129 10.37 8.55 12.70
CA LEU A 129 9.63 8.16 11.49
C LEU A 129 9.05 6.75 11.58
N ALA A 130 9.57 5.88 12.48
CA ALA A 130 8.95 4.59 12.79
C ALA A 130 7.57 4.74 13.46
N LEU A 131 7.29 5.90 14.02
CA LEU A 131 6.02 6.21 14.65
C LEU A 131 4.97 6.77 13.68
N LEU A 132 5.32 6.99 12.41
CA LEU A 132 4.40 7.54 11.41
C LEU A 132 3.17 6.66 11.17
N PRO A 133 3.28 5.33 11.07
CA PRO A 133 2.11 4.47 10.93
C PRO A 133 1.10 4.54 12.10
N TYR A 134 1.50 5.03 13.29
CA TYR A 134 0.57 5.29 14.39
C TYR A 134 -0.48 6.34 14.02
N ILE A 135 -0.04 7.41 13.34
CA ILE A 135 -0.91 8.53 12.98
C ILE A 135 -1.60 8.32 11.62
N GLU A 136 -1.06 7.47 10.76
CA GLU A 136 -1.62 7.17 9.45
C GLU A 136 -2.74 6.12 9.51
N SER A 137 -2.51 5.01 10.19
CA SER A 137 -3.42 3.86 10.15
C SER A 137 -3.62 3.17 11.51
N ALA A 138 -3.06 3.69 12.60
CA ALA A 138 -2.92 2.98 13.87
C ALA A 138 -2.24 1.60 13.67
N PHE A 139 -1.19 1.55 12.85
CA PHE A 139 -0.47 0.34 12.44
C PHE A 139 -1.35 -0.76 11.84
N ASN A 140 -2.44 -0.40 11.15
CA ASN A 140 -3.30 -1.36 10.49
C ASN A 140 -2.90 -1.52 9.01
N PRO A 141 -2.24 -2.62 8.61
CA PRO A 141 -1.83 -2.81 7.23
C PRO A 141 -3.00 -3.07 6.27
N GLN A 142 -4.19 -3.40 6.81
CA GLN A 142 -5.41 -3.57 6.01
C GLN A 142 -6.22 -2.27 5.88
N ALA A 143 -5.78 -1.16 6.47
CA ALA A 143 -6.50 0.10 6.42
C ALA A 143 -6.69 0.59 4.99
N VAL A 144 -7.91 1.06 4.70
CA VAL A 144 -8.24 1.75 3.45
C VAL A 144 -9.08 2.98 3.79
N SER A 145 -8.60 4.15 3.41
CA SER A 145 -9.31 5.41 3.62
C SER A 145 -10.45 5.60 2.61
N SER A 146 -11.35 6.56 2.88
CA SER A 146 -12.39 6.97 1.93
C SER A 146 -11.81 7.51 0.62
N ALA A 147 -10.61 8.09 0.67
CA ALA A 147 -9.85 8.55 -0.50
C ALA A 147 -9.05 7.43 -1.18
N LYS A 148 -9.20 6.16 -0.72
CA LYS A 148 -8.49 4.97 -1.24
C LYS A 148 -6.98 4.94 -0.98
N ALA A 149 -6.48 5.70 -0.01
CA ALA A 149 -5.17 5.43 0.54
C ALA A 149 -5.18 4.08 1.24
N ALA A 150 -4.11 3.30 1.16
CA ALA A 150 -4.07 1.92 1.66
C ALA A 150 -2.78 1.58 2.40
N GLY A 151 -2.88 0.60 3.30
CA GLY A 151 -1.77 0.06 4.06
C GLY A 151 -1.43 0.86 5.32
N MET A 152 -0.41 0.42 6.05
CA MET A 152 0.02 1.11 7.28
C MET A 152 0.59 2.51 7.01
N TRP A 153 1.15 2.73 5.82
CA TRP A 153 1.73 4.00 5.36
C TRP A 153 0.76 4.88 4.57
N GLN A 154 -0.49 4.45 4.37
CA GLN A 154 -1.56 5.17 3.69
C GLN A 154 -1.20 5.73 2.30
N PHE A 155 -0.55 4.90 1.47
CA PHE A 155 -0.24 5.30 0.10
C PHE A 155 -1.49 5.51 -0.75
N MET A 156 -1.59 6.68 -1.40
CA MET A 156 -2.54 6.91 -2.47
C MET A 156 -2.20 6.04 -3.68
N PRO A 157 -3.19 5.60 -4.50
CA PRO A 157 -2.93 4.72 -5.64
C PRO A 157 -1.85 5.24 -6.59
N ALA A 158 -1.91 6.52 -6.96
CA ALA A 158 -0.94 7.12 -7.88
C ALA A 158 0.46 7.22 -7.27
N THR A 159 0.56 7.63 -5.99
CA THR A 159 1.84 7.70 -5.27
C THR A 159 2.45 6.30 -5.11
N GLY A 160 1.61 5.30 -4.76
CA GLY A 160 2.07 3.91 -4.69
C GLY A 160 2.65 3.44 -6.03
N SER A 161 1.96 3.70 -7.14
CA SER A 161 2.47 3.33 -8.48
C SER A 161 3.76 4.06 -8.84
N TYR A 162 3.94 5.32 -8.41
CA TYR A 162 5.17 6.08 -8.64
C TYR A 162 6.38 5.45 -7.90
N PHE A 163 6.15 4.81 -6.76
CA PHE A 163 7.17 4.08 -5.98
C PHE A 163 7.14 2.56 -6.21
N ASP A 164 6.68 2.12 -7.38
CA ASP A 164 6.67 0.71 -7.83
C ASP A 164 5.84 -0.25 -6.97
N LEU A 165 4.86 0.26 -6.22
CA LEU A 165 3.91 -0.57 -5.48
C LEU A 165 2.83 -1.08 -6.43
N LYS A 166 2.88 -2.36 -6.76
CA LYS A 166 1.94 -3.02 -7.68
C LYS A 166 0.53 -3.05 -7.10
N GLN A 167 -0.46 -2.76 -7.95
CA GLN A 167 -1.88 -2.75 -7.62
C GLN A 167 -2.64 -3.48 -8.74
N ASN A 168 -2.97 -4.73 -8.53
CA ASN A 168 -3.62 -5.56 -9.55
C ASN A 168 -4.74 -6.44 -8.99
N ALA A 169 -5.23 -7.40 -9.77
CA ALA A 169 -6.32 -8.29 -9.35
C ALA A 169 -5.94 -9.24 -8.21
N PHE A 170 -4.66 -9.44 -7.93
CA PHE A 170 -4.14 -10.46 -7.02
C PHE A 170 -3.49 -9.90 -5.77
N ARG A 171 -2.85 -8.74 -5.87
CA ARG A 171 -2.14 -8.08 -4.78
C ARG A 171 -2.24 -6.56 -4.81
N ASP A 172 -2.02 -5.96 -3.66
CA ASP A 172 -1.89 -4.51 -3.48
C ASP A 172 -0.68 -4.23 -2.59
N ASP A 173 0.47 -3.93 -3.21
CA ASP A 173 1.76 -3.77 -2.52
C ASP A 173 1.82 -2.53 -1.63
N ARG A 174 0.83 -1.63 -1.70
CA ARG A 174 0.68 -0.54 -0.72
C ARG A 174 0.44 -1.07 0.70
N ARG A 175 0.00 -2.32 0.82
CA ARG A 175 -0.19 -3.05 2.08
C ARG A 175 0.97 -3.96 2.41
N ASP A 176 1.83 -4.29 1.44
CA ASP A 176 2.99 -5.13 1.66
C ASP A 176 3.95 -4.49 2.68
N VAL A 177 4.37 -5.27 3.66
CA VAL A 177 5.16 -4.77 4.79
C VAL A 177 6.51 -4.24 4.33
N LEU A 178 7.22 -5.01 3.50
CA LEU A 178 8.57 -4.64 3.04
C LEU A 178 8.52 -3.57 1.95
N ALA A 179 7.70 -3.81 0.91
CA ALA A 179 7.62 -2.92 -0.23
C ALA A 179 7.09 -1.53 0.14
N SER A 180 6.03 -1.46 0.98
CA SER A 180 5.48 -0.17 1.39
C SER A 180 6.39 0.58 2.37
N THR A 181 7.11 -0.12 3.25
CA THR A 181 8.12 0.50 4.12
C THR A 181 9.25 1.10 3.28
N ARG A 182 9.84 0.33 2.35
CA ARG A 182 10.83 0.84 1.41
C ARG A 182 10.34 2.12 0.71
N ALA A 183 9.16 2.04 0.11
CA ALA A 183 8.57 3.15 -0.64
C ALA A 183 8.31 4.39 0.24
N ALA A 184 7.85 4.20 1.49
CA ALA A 184 7.61 5.30 2.42
C ALA A 184 8.91 6.01 2.80
N LEU A 185 9.95 5.25 3.09
CA LEU A 185 11.26 5.82 3.44
C LEU A 185 11.94 6.48 2.23
N ASP A 186 11.82 5.90 1.02
CA ASP A 186 12.27 6.53 -0.23
C ASP A 186 11.56 7.87 -0.46
N TYR A 187 10.25 7.92 -0.22
CA TYR A 187 9.47 9.15 -0.38
C TYR A 187 9.83 10.19 0.68
N LEU A 188 9.93 9.81 1.95
CA LEU A 188 10.34 10.70 3.04
C LEU A 188 11.76 11.25 2.81
N GLN A 189 12.69 10.44 2.36
CA GLN A 189 14.06 10.87 2.03
C GLN A 189 14.08 11.87 0.87
N LYS A 190 13.30 11.61 -0.19
CA LYS A 190 13.09 12.56 -1.29
C LYS A 190 12.54 13.89 -0.78
N LEU A 191 11.50 13.86 0.07
CA LEU A 191 10.88 15.06 0.61
C LEU A 191 11.82 15.87 1.50
N TYR A 192 12.60 15.18 2.34
CA TYR A 192 13.64 15.83 3.13
C TYR A 192 14.72 16.48 2.24
N GLY A 193 15.14 15.79 1.19
CA GLY A 193 16.08 16.36 0.21
C GLY A 193 15.54 17.60 -0.52
N MET A 194 14.21 17.72 -0.67
CA MET A 194 13.56 18.90 -1.29
C MET A 194 13.46 20.10 -0.35
N PHE A 195 13.20 19.88 0.93
CA PHE A 195 12.86 20.95 1.88
C PHE A 195 13.92 21.21 2.94
N GLY A 196 14.84 20.29 3.18
CA GLY A 196 15.89 20.38 4.22
C GLY A 196 15.36 20.40 5.66
N ASP A 197 14.05 20.16 5.83
CA ASP A 197 13.34 20.24 7.12
C ASP A 197 12.37 19.06 7.24
N TRP A 198 12.43 18.33 8.36
CA TRP A 198 11.58 17.17 8.57
C TRP A 198 10.10 17.52 8.75
N HIS A 199 9.78 18.65 9.41
CA HIS A 199 8.40 19.06 9.57
C HIS A 199 7.75 19.44 8.25
N LEU A 200 8.50 20.10 7.35
CA LEU A 200 8.05 20.38 5.99
C LEU A 200 7.97 19.11 5.13
N ALA A 201 8.92 18.20 5.29
CA ALA A 201 8.86 16.89 4.63
C ALA A 201 7.62 16.08 5.04
N LEU A 202 7.28 16.06 6.33
CA LEU A 202 6.08 15.42 6.86
C LEU A 202 4.80 16.11 6.38
N ALA A 203 4.78 17.46 6.36
CA ALA A 203 3.67 18.20 5.76
C ALA A 203 3.48 17.84 4.28
N ALA A 204 4.57 17.66 3.54
CA ALA A 204 4.55 17.27 2.13
C ALA A 204 4.11 15.81 1.93
N TYR A 205 4.48 14.91 2.82
CA TYR A 205 3.99 13.53 2.82
C TYR A 205 2.46 13.47 2.90
N ASN A 206 1.87 14.28 3.79
CA ASN A 206 0.42 14.35 3.99
C ASN A 206 -0.33 15.15 2.91
N TRP A 207 0.21 16.30 2.48
CA TRP A 207 -0.49 17.27 1.61
C TRP A 207 0.03 17.31 0.17
N GLY A 208 1.14 16.65 -0.09
CA GLY A 208 1.85 16.63 -1.37
C GLY A 208 2.90 17.75 -1.48
N GLU A 209 4.06 17.39 -2.03
CA GLU A 209 5.23 18.28 -2.17
C GLU A 209 4.91 19.58 -2.94
N GLY A 210 4.11 19.48 -3.99
CA GLY A 210 3.72 20.65 -4.78
C GLY A 210 2.86 21.66 -3.99
N SER A 211 2.07 21.19 -3.02
CA SER A 211 1.25 22.07 -2.17
C SER A 211 2.10 22.82 -1.16
N VAL A 212 3.03 22.11 -0.51
CA VAL A 212 3.98 22.73 0.43
C VAL A 212 4.88 23.71 -0.28
N ALA A 213 5.45 23.36 -1.42
CA ALA A 213 6.30 24.27 -2.21
C ALA A 213 5.55 25.56 -2.61
N ARG A 214 4.28 25.47 -3.00
CA ARG A 214 3.46 26.66 -3.28
C ARG A 214 3.17 27.48 -2.04
N ALA A 215 3.00 26.87 -0.88
CA ALA A 215 2.78 27.59 0.38
C ALA A 215 4.04 28.34 0.83
N ILE A 216 5.22 27.72 0.70
CA ILE A 216 6.53 28.32 0.93
C ILE A 216 6.71 29.54 0.02
N ALA A 217 6.59 29.37 -1.31
CA ALA A 217 6.74 30.43 -2.28
C ALA A 217 5.77 31.61 -2.05
N ARG A 218 4.57 31.35 -1.51
CA ARG A 218 3.63 32.41 -1.14
C ARG A 218 4.13 33.22 0.05
N ASN A 219 4.66 32.57 1.08
CA ASN A 219 5.20 33.23 2.25
C ASN A 219 6.46 34.03 1.88
N GLU A 220 7.39 33.45 1.12
CA GLU A 220 8.58 34.14 0.61
C GLU A 220 8.24 35.44 -0.12
N LYS A 221 7.25 35.38 -1.03
CA LYS A 221 6.77 36.55 -1.78
C LYS A 221 6.22 37.66 -0.87
N GLN A 222 5.76 37.30 0.34
CA GLN A 222 5.21 38.23 1.33
C GLN A 222 6.25 38.63 2.41
N GLY A 223 7.48 38.10 2.34
CA GLY A 223 8.51 38.32 3.36
C GLY A 223 8.18 37.66 4.71
N LEU A 224 7.37 36.58 4.69
CA LEU A 224 6.98 35.82 5.87
C LEU A 224 7.86 34.58 6.04
N ASP A 225 7.94 34.09 7.27
CA ASP A 225 8.64 32.84 7.57
C ASP A 225 8.04 31.66 6.83
N THR A 226 8.91 30.72 6.43
CA THR A 226 8.55 29.53 5.62
C THR A 226 8.54 28.24 6.43
N GLY A 227 8.78 28.29 7.74
CA GLY A 227 8.71 27.12 8.61
C GLY A 227 7.31 26.53 8.71
N TYR A 228 7.24 25.26 9.09
CA TYR A 228 6.00 24.48 9.17
C TYR A 228 4.84 25.23 9.85
N THR A 229 5.09 25.85 11.01
CA THR A 229 4.06 26.55 11.79
C THR A 229 3.52 27.81 11.12
N ASN A 230 4.28 28.38 10.19
CA ASN A 230 3.99 29.66 9.54
C ASN A 230 3.26 29.51 8.20
N LEU A 231 3.19 28.26 7.68
CA LEU A 231 2.50 28.01 6.42
C LEU A 231 0.98 27.95 6.59
N SER A 232 0.26 28.52 5.64
CA SER A 232 -1.19 28.34 5.52
C SER A 232 -1.48 26.96 4.92
N MET A 233 -1.90 26.01 5.75
CA MET A 233 -2.16 24.61 5.42
C MET A 233 -3.57 24.18 5.81
N PRO A 234 -4.12 23.10 5.20
CA PRO A 234 -5.35 22.47 5.68
C PRO A 234 -5.23 22.04 7.16
N ALA A 235 -6.35 22.01 7.86
CA ALA A 235 -6.37 21.64 9.28
C ALA A 235 -5.76 20.24 9.54
N GLU A 236 -5.97 19.30 8.64
CA GLU A 236 -5.38 17.96 8.73
C GLU A 236 -3.85 18.01 8.71
N THR A 237 -3.27 18.69 7.72
CA THR A 237 -1.82 18.84 7.57
C THR A 237 -1.20 19.61 8.74
N ARG A 238 -1.89 20.69 9.21
CA ARG A 238 -1.44 21.47 10.37
C ARG A 238 -1.44 20.65 11.66
N MET A 239 -2.23 19.57 11.74
CA MET A 239 -2.27 18.65 12.88
C MET A 239 -1.34 17.44 12.71
N TYR A 240 -0.69 17.30 11.55
CA TYR A 240 0.05 16.08 11.21
C TYR A 240 1.32 15.94 12.06
N VAL A 241 2.23 16.91 12.03
CA VAL A 241 3.43 16.91 12.87
C VAL A 241 3.09 16.95 14.37
N PRO A 242 2.12 17.75 14.85
CA PRO A 242 1.68 17.69 16.25
C PRO A 242 1.22 16.30 16.72
N LYS A 243 0.55 15.52 15.86
CA LYS A 243 0.17 14.13 16.19
C LYS A 243 1.41 13.25 16.35
N LEU A 244 2.37 13.34 15.42
CA LEU A 244 3.60 12.55 15.49
C LEU A 244 4.44 12.94 16.72
N GLN A 245 4.58 14.24 16.97
CA GLN A 245 5.31 14.75 18.15
C GLN A 245 4.69 14.27 19.45
N ALA A 246 3.37 14.26 19.55
CA ALA A 246 2.69 13.75 20.75
C ALA A 246 2.96 12.25 20.96
N VAL A 247 2.92 11.43 19.91
CA VAL A 247 3.29 10.00 20.01
C VAL A 247 4.76 9.85 20.40
N LYS A 248 5.67 10.62 19.79
CA LYS A 248 7.10 10.67 20.16
C LYS A 248 7.27 10.97 21.65
N ASN A 249 6.61 12.00 22.17
CA ASN A 249 6.72 12.42 23.56
C ASN A 249 6.24 11.34 24.52
N ILE A 250 5.14 10.65 24.19
CA ILE A 250 4.62 9.51 24.96
C ILE A 250 5.61 8.34 24.93
N VAL A 251 6.20 8.04 23.78
CA VAL A 251 7.23 6.99 23.67
C VAL A 251 8.50 7.39 24.42
N ALA A 252 8.88 8.66 24.41
CA ALA A 252 10.07 9.17 25.12
C ALA A 252 9.93 9.05 26.65
N ASP A 253 8.79 9.42 27.19
CA ASP A 253 8.50 9.39 28.63
C ASP A 253 7.06 8.91 28.89
N PRO A 254 6.80 7.59 28.80
CA PRO A 254 5.45 7.04 28.97
C PRO A 254 4.89 7.27 30.38
N VAL A 255 5.75 7.34 31.39
CA VAL A 255 5.34 7.56 32.79
C VAL A 255 4.68 8.92 32.97
N ARG A 256 5.24 9.96 32.37
CA ARG A 256 4.69 11.31 32.37
C ARG A 256 3.24 11.37 31.85
N PHE A 257 2.90 10.49 30.92
CA PHE A 257 1.57 10.45 30.30
C PHE A 257 0.67 9.36 30.89
N SER A 258 1.06 8.75 32.02
CA SER A 258 0.34 7.62 32.64
C SER A 258 0.01 6.53 31.62
N THR A 259 0.94 6.30 30.66
CA THR A 259 0.82 5.28 29.60
C THR A 259 1.81 4.16 29.87
N GLU A 260 1.36 2.95 29.72
CA GLU A 260 2.22 1.75 29.75
C GLU A 260 2.47 1.31 28.31
N LEU A 261 3.73 1.21 27.91
CA LEU A 261 4.12 0.66 26.62
C LEU A 261 4.46 -0.83 26.83
N PRO A 262 3.74 -1.76 26.18
CA PRO A 262 4.12 -3.18 26.20
C PRO A 262 5.55 -3.37 25.69
N LEU A 263 6.28 -4.29 26.32
CA LEU A 263 7.61 -4.68 25.86
C LEU A 263 7.55 -5.18 24.41
N ILE A 264 8.40 -4.65 23.56
CA ILE A 264 8.67 -5.18 22.23
C ILE A 264 10.14 -5.59 22.20
N GLU A 265 10.39 -6.88 22.01
CA GLU A 265 11.76 -7.39 21.95
C GLU A 265 12.52 -6.78 20.76
N ASN A 266 13.79 -6.44 20.97
CA ASN A 266 14.68 -5.95 19.93
C ASN A 266 15.18 -7.12 19.06
N HIS A 267 14.24 -7.83 18.46
CA HIS A 267 14.44 -9.01 17.64
C HIS A 267 13.46 -9.02 16.46
N PRO A 268 13.86 -9.50 15.26
CA PRO A 268 12.95 -9.60 14.12
C PRO A 268 11.75 -10.50 14.44
N TYR A 269 10.54 -9.99 14.23
CA TYR A 269 9.31 -10.78 14.40
C TYR A 269 9.11 -11.81 13.29
N PHE A 270 9.60 -11.54 12.09
CA PHE A 270 9.40 -12.37 10.91
C PHE A 270 10.70 -12.57 10.10
N GLN A 271 10.68 -13.60 9.28
CA GLN A 271 11.66 -13.83 8.21
C GLN A 271 10.96 -13.81 6.85
N SER A 272 11.70 -13.36 5.82
CA SER A 272 11.33 -13.56 4.42
C SER A 272 11.70 -14.97 3.97
N VAL A 273 10.76 -15.65 3.31
CA VAL A 273 10.93 -17.00 2.78
C VAL A 273 10.59 -16.99 1.30
N GLU A 274 11.49 -17.54 0.49
CA GLU A 274 11.27 -17.65 -0.96
C GLU A 274 10.33 -18.81 -1.27
N ILE A 275 9.43 -18.57 -2.23
CA ILE A 275 8.56 -19.58 -2.85
C ILE A 275 8.82 -19.62 -4.35
N THR A 276 8.92 -20.81 -4.93
CA THR A 276 9.30 -21.02 -6.33
C THR A 276 8.16 -21.43 -7.22
N ARG A 277 6.97 -21.66 -6.64
CA ARG A 277 5.76 -22.10 -7.36
C ARG A 277 4.51 -21.55 -6.71
N ASP A 278 3.43 -21.47 -7.48
CA ASP A 278 2.13 -21.06 -6.97
C ASP A 278 1.69 -22.00 -5.83
N ILE A 279 1.23 -21.39 -4.72
CA ILE A 279 0.88 -22.12 -3.49
C ILE A 279 -0.34 -21.49 -2.83
N ASP A 280 -1.23 -22.34 -2.30
CA ASP A 280 -2.40 -21.86 -1.55
C ASP A 280 -1.99 -21.28 -0.20
N VAL A 281 -2.63 -20.17 0.18
CA VAL A 281 -2.42 -19.51 1.48
C VAL A 281 -2.67 -20.47 2.64
N SER A 282 -3.72 -21.30 2.55
CA SER A 282 -4.04 -22.31 3.58
C SER A 282 -2.95 -23.36 3.70
N LEU A 283 -2.35 -23.80 2.56
CA LEU A 283 -1.24 -24.75 2.59
C LEU A 283 0.00 -24.13 3.24
N VAL A 284 0.33 -22.88 2.91
CA VAL A 284 1.44 -22.18 3.58
C VAL A 284 1.22 -22.12 5.08
N ALA A 285 0.04 -21.70 5.52
CA ALA A 285 -0.29 -21.61 6.94
C ALA A 285 -0.16 -22.97 7.66
N ASN A 286 -0.67 -24.05 7.04
CA ASN A 286 -0.54 -25.40 7.56
C ASN A 286 0.91 -25.88 7.64
N LEU A 287 1.70 -25.70 6.57
CA LEU A 287 3.11 -26.08 6.53
C LEU A 287 3.96 -25.27 7.52
N ALA A 288 3.60 -24.01 7.77
CA ALA A 288 4.26 -23.17 8.75
C ALA A 288 3.78 -23.44 10.20
N GLY A 289 2.70 -24.19 10.40
CA GLY A 289 2.11 -24.42 11.71
C GLY A 289 1.53 -23.16 12.36
N ILE A 290 0.94 -22.27 11.56
CA ILE A 290 0.32 -21.01 12.00
C ILE A 290 -1.14 -20.92 11.52
N ARG A 291 -1.90 -20.01 12.13
CA ARG A 291 -3.24 -19.70 11.63
C ARG A 291 -3.14 -18.84 10.36
N GLU A 292 -4.09 -19.01 9.44
CA GLU A 292 -4.14 -18.22 8.21
C GLU A 292 -4.25 -16.70 8.50
N GLU A 293 -4.91 -16.32 9.59
CA GLU A 293 -5.02 -14.93 10.04
C GLU A 293 -3.65 -14.33 10.38
N ASP A 294 -2.78 -15.09 11.06
CA ASP A 294 -1.43 -14.64 11.41
C ASP A 294 -0.55 -14.54 10.16
N PHE A 295 -0.70 -15.48 9.22
CA PHE A 295 -0.08 -15.37 7.90
C PHE A 295 -0.51 -14.10 7.16
N ARG A 296 -1.82 -13.82 7.09
CA ARG A 296 -2.37 -12.65 6.41
C ARG A 296 -2.01 -11.33 7.09
N ALA A 297 -1.78 -11.34 8.40
CA ALA A 297 -1.28 -10.16 9.11
C ALA A 297 0.12 -9.76 8.64
N LEU A 298 1.00 -10.72 8.35
CA LEU A 298 2.34 -10.46 7.83
C LEU A 298 2.37 -10.24 6.30
N ASN A 299 1.37 -10.78 5.56
CA ASN A 299 1.28 -10.70 4.11
C ASN A 299 -0.03 -10.01 3.66
N PRO A 300 -0.28 -8.78 4.11
CA PRO A 300 -1.56 -8.10 3.92
C PRO A 300 -1.80 -7.61 2.48
N SER A 301 -0.78 -7.63 1.63
CA SER A 301 -0.89 -7.37 0.19
C SER A 301 -1.67 -8.46 -0.55
N LEU A 302 -1.66 -9.69 -0.03
CA LEU A 302 -2.33 -10.86 -0.60
C LEU A 302 -3.81 -10.88 -0.23
N HIS A 303 -4.67 -10.74 -1.21
CA HIS A 303 -6.13 -10.77 -1.01
C HIS A 303 -6.82 -11.93 -1.74
N ARG A 304 -6.04 -12.89 -2.25
CA ARG A 304 -6.53 -14.10 -2.92
C ARG A 304 -6.18 -15.36 -2.10
N PRO A 305 -6.85 -16.48 -2.37
CA PRO A 305 -6.57 -17.73 -1.65
C PRO A 305 -5.26 -18.40 -2.08
N VAL A 306 -4.64 -17.96 -3.16
CA VAL A 306 -3.39 -18.47 -3.72
C VAL A 306 -2.36 -17.37 -3.86
N ILE A 307 -1.11 -17.70 -3.67
CA ILE A 307 0.06 -16.85 -3.88
C ILE A 307 0.63 -17.22 -5.25
N LEU A 308 0.71 -16.25 -6.15
CA LEU A 308 1.31 -16.42 -7.48
C LEU A 308 2.82 -16.14 -7.36
N ALA A 309 3.63 -17.18 -7.33
CA ALA A 309 5.06 -17.08 -7.05
C ALA A 309 5.80 -16.17 -8.05
N ALA A 310 5.40 -16.19 -9.33
CA ALA A 310 6.00 -15.34 -10.35
C ALA A 310 5.80 -13.82 -10.10
N GLY A 311 4.73 -13.45 -9.38
CA GLY A 311 4.46 -12.05 -9.00
C GLY A 311 4.95 -11.71 -7.59
N MET A 312 5.00 -12.69 -6.68
CA MET A 312 5.43 -12.52 -5.29
C MET A 312 6.28 -13.73 -4.89
N PRO A 313 7.58 -13.70 -5.18
CA PRO A 313 8.47 -14.81 -4.88
C PRO A 313 8.82 -14.95 -3.39
N GLN A 314 8.43 -13.99 -2.56
CA GLN A 314 8.74 -13.97 -1.14
C GLN A 314 7.49 -13.79 -0.30
N ILE A 315 7.41 -14.52 0.81
CA ILE A 315 6.39 -14.40 1.84
C ILE A 315 7.04 -14.15 3.20
N LEU A 316 6.31 -13.53 4.12
CA LEU A 316 6.75 -13.30 5.48
C LEU A 316 6.10 -14.34 6.41
N LEU A 317 6.92 -14.97 7.24
CA LEU A 317 6.49 -15.90 8.26
C LEU A 317 7.06 -15.48 9.62
N PRO A 318 6.38 -15.77 10.75
CA PRO A 318 6.97 -15.57 12.06
C PRO A 318 8.34 -16.26 12.15
N TRP A 319 9.25 -15.66 12.90
CA TRP A 319 10.66 -16.05 12.90
C TRP A 319 10.89 -17.55 13.06
N ASP A 320 10.29 -18.15 14.07
CA ASP A 320 10.45 -19.59 14.37
C ASP A 320 9.73 -20.47 13.33
N ASN A 321 8.60 -20.02 12.81
CA ASN A 321 7.78 -20.77 11.87
C ASN A 321 8.36 -20.82 10.45
N ALA A 322 9.26 -19.89 10.11
CA ALA A 322 9.93 -19.88 8.81
C ALA A 322 10.77 -21.16 8.58
N GLN A 323 11.46 -21.64 9.62
CA GLN A 323 12.25 -22.87 9.54
C GLN A 323 11.35 -24.11 9.50
N VAL A 324 10.24 -24.10 10.25
CA VAL A 324 9.22 -25.15 10.21
C VAL A 324 8.64 -25.29 8.79
N PHE A 325 8.27 -24.16 8.20
CA PHE A 325 7.75 -24.11 6.84
C PHE A 325 8.73 -24.70 5.81
N ARG A 326 10.00 -24.26 5.81
CA ARG A 326 11.01 -24.77 4.86
C ARG A 326 11.13 -26.27 4.93
N ARG A 327 11.28 -26.84 6.12
CA ARG A 327 11.39 -28.28 6.34
C ARG A 327 10.13 -29.03 5.87
N ASN A 328 8.96 -28.53 6.21
CA ASN A 328 7.69 -29.16 5.83
C ASN A 328 7.43 -29.05 4.33
N LEU A 329 7.83 -27.92 3.69
CA LEU A 329 7.71 -27.72 2.25
C LEU A 329 8.61 -28.70 1.47
N GLU A 330 9.84 -28.92 1.93
CA GLU A 330 10.77 -29.90 1.34
C GLU A 330 10.25 -31.34 1.44
N ALA A 331 9.58 -31.67 2.55
CA ALA A 331 8.99 -32.97 2.77
C ALA A 331 7.61 -33.16 2.10
N TYR A 332 6.99 -32.07 1.61
CA TYR A 332 5.64 -32.09 1.07
C TYR A 332 5.58 -32.79 -0.29
N ASN A 333 4.90 -33.92 -0.35
CA ASN A 333 4.68 -34.72 -1.54
C ASN A 333 3.19 -35.05 -1.78
N GLU A 334 2.31 -34.48 -1.01
CA GLU A 334 0.86 -34.75 -1.01
C GLU A 334 0.12 -33.73 -1.87
N GLY A 335 -0.23 -34.10 -3.12
CA GLY A 335 -1.18 -33.35 -3.92
C GLY A 335 -0.61 -32.10 -4.61
N GLN A 336 -1.53 -31.18 -4.92
CA GLN A 336 -1.22 -29.91 -5.60
C GLN A 336 -0.84 -28.83 -4.58
N TYR A 337 0.15 -28.00 -4.90
CA TYR A 337 0.51 -26.84 -4.10
C TYR A 337 -0.53 -25.73 -4.17
N ALA A 338 -1.18 -25.57 -5.33
CA ALA A 338 -2.20 -24.58 -5.56
C ALA A 338 -3.48 -25.21 -6.10
N SER A 339 -4.61 -24.95 -5.48
CA SER A 339 -5.95 -25.34 -5.93
C SER A 339 -6.60 -24.30 -6.85
N TRP A 340 -5.95 -23.15 -7.00
CA TRP A 340 -6.42 -22.02 -7.80
C TRP A 340 -5.41 -21.66 -8.90
N THR A 341 -5.93 -21.08 -9.99
CA THR A 341 -5.12 -20.55 -11.10
C THR A 341 -5.80 -19.32 -11.69
N VAL A 342 -5.18 -18.73 -12.71
CA VAL A 342 -5.72 -17.56 -13.40
C VAL A 342 -6.13 -17.94 -14.81
N TRP A 343 -7.36 -17.59 -15.18
CA TRP A 343 -7.88 -17.70 -16.54
C TRP A 343 -8.07 -16.32 -17.15
N THR A 344 -7.40 -16.06 -18.28
CA THR A 344 -7.60 -14.83 -19.05
C THR A 344 -8.81 -15.00 -19.96
N VAL A 345 -9.80 -14.12 -19.79
CA VAL A 345 -11.07 -14.17 -20.50
C VAL A 345 -10.88 -13.80 -21.98
N PRO A 346 -11.18 -14.68 -22.94
CA PRO A 346 -10.85 -14.44 -24.35
C PRO A 346 -11.79 -13.43 -25.04
N SER A 347 -13.03 -13.29 -24.57
CA SER A 347 -14.04 -12.37 -25.13
C SER A 347 -14.93 -11.84 -24.01
N THR A 348 -15.53 -10.67 -24.22
CA THR A 348 -16.50 -10.12 -23.24
C THR A 348 -17.68 -11.06 -23.07
N MET A 349 -18.00 -11.45 -21.83
CA MET A 349 -19.05 -12.40 -21.53
C MET A 349 -19.77 -12.10 -20.21
N SER A 350 -20.95 -12.72 -20.03
CA SER A 350 -21.65 -12.65 -18.75
C SER A 350 -20.91 -13.43 -17.65
N VAL A 351 -21.14 -13.07 -16.39
CA VAL A 351 -20.54 -13.80 -15.27
C VAL A 351 -21.05 -15.25 -15.22
N SER A 352 -22.30 -15.49 -15.58
CA SER A 352 -22.86 -16.85 -15.68
C SER A 352 -22.11 -17.71 -16.69
N ALA A 353 -21.86 -17.19 -17.90
CA ALA A 353 -21.08 -17.91 -18.92
C ALA A 353 -19.63 -18.15 -18.50
N ALA A 354 -19.01 -17.19 -17.79
CA ALA A 354 -17.66 -17.38 -17.26
C ALA A 354 -17.63 -18.43 -16.14
N ALA A 355 -18.60 -18.41 -15.23
CA ALA A 355 -18.72 -19.40 -14.16
C ALA A 355 -18.90 -20.83 -14.68
N GLN A 356 -19.75 -21.01 -15.69
CA GLN A 356 -19.95 -22.31 -16.36
C GLN A 356 -18.63 -22.84 -16.96
N ARG A 357 -17.85 -21.97 -17.63
CA ARG A 357 -16.54 -22.35 -18.18
C ARG A 357 -15.50 -22.66 -17.11
N ALA A 358 -15.58 -21.98 -15.98
CA ALA A 358 -14.69 -22.20 -14.85
C ALA A 358 -15.10 -23.40 -13.98
N GLY A 359 -16.25 -24.04 -14.25
CA GLY A 359 -16.75 -25.17 -13.46
C GLY A 359 -17.19 -24.80 -12.04
N MET A 360 -17.68 -23.57 -11.84
CA MET A 360 -18.10 -23.06 -10.53
C MET A 360 -19.42 -22.28 -10.63
N SER A 361 -20.04 -22.00 -9.49
CA SER A 361 -21.25 -21.19 -9.47
C SER A 361 -20.97 -19.70 -9.77
N GLU A 362 -21.96 -18.98 -10.30
CA GLU A 362 -21.85 -17.54 -10.53
C GLU A 362 -21.58 -16.77 -9.23
N SER A 363 -22.20 -17.20 -8.12
CA SER A 363 -22.00 -16.58 -6.79
C SER A 363 -20.56 -16.69 -6.31
N GLU A 364 -19.97 -17.88 -6.41
CA GLU A 364 -18.58 -18.13 -6.04
C GLU A 364 -17.61 -17.35 -6.93
N LEU A 365 -17.83 -17.34 -8.26
CA LEU A 365 -16.99 -16.58 -9.17
C LEU A 365 -17.02 -15.07 -8.84
N ARG A 366 -18.23 -14.53 -8.55
CA ARG A 366 -18.39 -13.14 -8.14
C ARG A 366 -17.64 -12.82 -6.83
N GLN A 367 -17.83 -13.66 -5.83
CA GLN A 367 -17.20 -13.48 -4.53
C GLN A 367 -15.69 -13.57 -4.61
N LEU A 368 -15.17 -14.60 -5.26
CA LEU A 368 -13.74 -14.85 -5.41
C LEU A 368 -13.04 -13.72 -6.16
N ASN A 369 -13.67 -13.15 -7.19
CA ASN A 369 -13.06 -12.14 -8.06
C ASN A 369 -13.54 -10.70 -7.76
N GLY A 370 -14.39 -10.49 -6.78
CA GLY A 370 -14.92 -9.17 -6.44
C GLY A 370 -15.76 -8.54 -7.56
N ILE A 371 -16.53 -9.36 -8.31
CA ILE A 371 -17.31 -8.90 -9.46
C ILE A 371 -18.62 -8.27 -8.98
N PRO A 372 -18.85 -6.96 -9.25
CA PRO A 372 -20.07 -6.29 -8.85
C PRO A 372 -21.31 -6.89 -9.54
N PRO A 373 -22.51 -6.75 -8.93
CA PRO A 373 -23.75 -7.17 -9.59
C PRO A 373 -23.99 -6.40 -10.90
N ARG A 374 -24.67 -7.03 -11.86
CA ARG A 374 -25.04 -6.47 -13.17
C ARG A 374 -23.85 -5.98 -14.01
N MET A 375 -22.71 -6.66 -13.89
CA MET A 375 -21.54 -6.43 -14.72
C MET A 375 -21.23 -7.66 -15.56
N MET A 376 -20.81 -7.43 -16.78
CA MET A 376 -20.14 -8.40 -17.63
C MET A 376 -18.62 -8.27 -17.49
N ILE A 377 -17.92 -9.35 -17.73
CA ILE A 377 -16.46 -9.40 -17.69
C ILE A 377 -15.94 -9.09 -19.09
N LYS A 378 -15.03 -8.12 -19.19
CA LYS A 378 -14.40 -7.76 -20.47
C LYS A 378 -13.35 -8.77 -20.89
N ALA A 379 -13.15 -8.90 -22.20
CA ALA A 379 -12.00 -9.61 -22.77
C ALA A 379 -10.68 -9.11 -22.16
N GLY A 380 -9.73 -10.02 -21.94
CA GLY A 380 -8.43 -9.73 -21.32
C GLY A 380 -8.46 -9.69 -19.79
N SER A 381 -9.63 -9.80 -19.14
CA SER A 381 -9.72 -9.89 -17.68
C SER A 381 -9.07 -11.16 -17.15
N ALA A 382 -8.27 -11.04 -16.09
CA ALA A 382 -7.59 -12.15 -15.42
C ALA A 382 -8.41 -12.59 -14.19
N LEU A 383 -9.16 -13.69 -14.34
CA LEU A 383 -10.01 -14.24 -13.30
C LEU A 383 -9.32 -15.35 -12.52
N MET A 384 -9.43 -15.31 -11.21
CA MET A 384 -9.11 -16.45 -10.36
C MET A 384 -10.17 -17.52 -10.52
N VAL A 385 -9.74 -18.77 -10.83
CA VAL A 385 -10.60 -19.93 -11.07
C VAL A 385 -9.98 -21.18 -10.43
N PRO A 386 -10.76 -22.27 -10.19
CA PRO A 386 -10.21 -23.53 -9.75
C PRO A 386 -9.17 -24.08 -10.72
N ARG A 387 -8.09 -24.65 -10.18
CA ARG A 387 -7.02 -25.28 -10.97
C ARG A 387 -7.40 -26.74 -11.27
N ALA A 388 -7.40 -27.09 -12.54
CA ALA A 388 -7.63 -28.48 -12.92
C ALA A 388 -6.47 -29.38 -12.47
N ALA A 389 -6.76 -30.63 -12.08
CA ALA A 389 -5.74 -31.56 -11.61
C ALA A 389 -4.64 -31.86 -12.66
N THR A 390 -4.94 -31.64 -13.94
CA THR A 390 -4.00 -31.80 -15.07
C THR A 390 -3.12 -30.55 -15.29
N THR A 391 -3.45 -29.39 -14.71
CA THR A 391 -2.69 -28.15 -14.88
C THR A 391 -1.44 -28.19 -14.01
N ARG A 392 -0.26 -28.28 -14.63
CA ARG A 392 1.04 -28.30 -13.92
C ARG A 392 1.77 -26.95 -13.96
N ALA A 393 1.47 -26.13 -14.97
CA ALA A 393 2.11 -24.83 -15.15
C ALA A 393 1.61 -23.79 -14.14
N ASP A 394 2.51 -23.05 -13.56
CA ASP A 394 2.22 -21.89 -12.71
C ASP A 394 1.81 -20.67 -13.57
N VAL A 395 1.19 -19.69 -12.93
CA VAL A 395 0.76 -18.46 -13.61
C VAL A 395 1.99 -17.67 -14.04
N SER A 396 2.01 -17.22 -15.30
CA SER A 396 3.14 -16.46 -15.84
C SER A 396 3.34 -15.12 -15.11
N SER A 397 4.58 -14.64 -15.07
CA SER A 397 4.95 -13.35 -14.45
C SER A 397 4.15 -12.19 -15.05
N HIS A 398 3.95 -12.19 -16.38
CA HIS A 398 3.15 -11.15 -17.02
C HIS A 398 1.72 -11.08 -16.46
N VAL A 399 1.06 -12.21 -16.26
CA VAL A 399 -0.31 -12.27 -15.71
C VAL A 399 -0.30 -11.94 -14.21
N ALA A 400 0.64 -12.49 -13.46
CA ALA A 400 0.76 -12.26 -12.02
C ALA A 400 1.02 -10.77 -11.67
N ASP A 401 1.79 -10.06 -12.51
CA ASP A 401 2.14 -8.66 -12.29
C ASP A 401 1.14 -7.66 -12.88
N ASN A 402 0.49 -8.00 -14.00
CA ASN A 402 -0.32 -7.06 -14.75
C ASN A 402 -1.80 -7.46 -14.85
N GLY A 403 -2.20 -8.60 -14.28
CA GLY A 403 -3.56 -9.09 -14.35
C GLY A 403 -4.55 -8.11 -13.72
N GLN A 404 -5.53 -7.68 -14.52
CA GLN A 404 -6.61 -6.79 -14.10
C GLN A 404 -7.95 -7.42 -14.40
N ILE A 405 -8.99 -7.02 -13.68
CA ILE A 405 -10.35 -7.41 -14.00
C ILE A 405 -11.10 -6.16 -14.44
N ALA A 406 -11.53 -6.13 -15.70
CA ALA A 406 -12.27 -5.03 -16.27
C ALA A 406 -13.75 -5.43 -16.47
N PHE A 407 -14.64 -4.50 -16.18
CA PHE A 407 -16.08 -4.70 -16.27
C PHE A 407 -16.72 -3.78 -17.27
N THR A 408 -17.88 -4.22 -17.80
CA THR A 408 -18.83 -3.37 -18.51
C THR A 408 -20.24 -3.64 -17.97
N PRO A 409 -21.11 -2.62 -17.89
CA PRO A 409 -22.47 -2.84 -17.43
C PRO A 409 -23.19 -3.86 -18.29
N GLU A 410 -23.95 -4.76 -17.66
CA GLU A 410 -24.86 -5.67 -18.36
C GLU A 410 -26.02 -4.86 -18.91
N ILE A 411 -26.25 -4.98 -20.21
CA ILE A 411 -27.40 -4.33 -20.88
C ILE A 411 -28.64 -5.17 -20.61
N VAL A 412 -29.33 -4.84 -19.52
CA VAL A 412 -30.65 -5.45 -19.25
C VAL A 412 -31.66 -4.85 -20.21
N THR A 413 -32.18 -5.65 -21.12
CA THR A 413 -33.24 -5.23 -22.02
C THR A 413 -34.61 -5.59 -21.44
N ARG A 414 -35.59 -4.71 -21.65
CA ARG A 414 -37.00 -4.95 -21.31
C ARG A 414 -37.77 -5.22 -22.60
N ARG A 415 -38.49 -6.34 -22.64
CA ARG A 415 -39.45 -6.62 -23.71
C ARG A 415 -40.54 -5.54 -23.71
N THR A 416 -40.64 -4.80 -24.81
CA THR A 416 -41.57 -3.70 -25.03
C THR A 416 -42.27 -3.94 -26.37
N THR A 417 -43.55 -3.64 -26.45
CA THR A 417 -44.27 -3.75 -27.73
C THR A 417 -44.56 -2.32 -28.20
N VAL A 418 -44.19 -2.02 -29.44
CA VAL A 418 -44.46 -0.73 -30.08
C VAL A 418 -45.41 -0.95 -31.28
N ARG A 419 -46.15 0.05 -31.70
CA ARG A 419 -46.99 -0.03 -32.91
C ARG A 419 -46.28 0.61 -34.08
N ALA A 420 -46.22 -0.10 -35.20
CA ALA A 420 -45.62 0.40 -36.43
C ALA A 420 -46.55 1.46 -37.10
N GLY A 421 -45.92 2.49 -37.64
CA GLY A 421 -46.58 3.49 -38.47
C GLY A 421 -46.80 3.03 -39.90
N LYS A 422 -47.49 3.85 -40.73
CA LYS A 422 -47.83 3.49 -42.13
C LYS A 422 -46.69 3.23 -43.09
N ARG A 423 -45.45 3.59 -42.73
CA ARG A 423 -44.25 3.41 -43.58
C ARG A 423 -43.06 2.87 -42.78
N ASP A 424 -43.32 2.24 -41.64
CA ASP A 424 -42.24 1.73 -40.82
C ASP A 424 -41.67 0.45 -41.40
N THR A 425 -40.34 0.45 -41.53
CA THR A 425 -39.52 -0.74 -41.90
C THR A 425 -38.72 -1.18 -40.66
N VAL A 426 -38.21 -2.41 -40.69
CA VAL A 426 -37.29 -2.91 -39.67
C VAL A 426 -36.14 -1.90 -39.44
N ALA A 427 -35.55 -1.36 -40.54
CA ALA A 427 -34.47 -0.39 -40.43
C ALA A 427 -34.93 0.97 -39.82
N SER A 428 -36.18 1.46 -40.12
CA SER A 428 -36.65 2.72 -39.56
C SER A 428 -36.92 2.62 -38.05
N ILE A 429 -37.52 1.50 -37.63
CA ILE A 429 -37.79 1.22 -36.23
C ILE A 429 -36.44 1.01 -35.48
N ALA A 430 -35.53 0.25 -35.98
CA ALA A 430 -34.20 0.05 -35.41
C ALA A 430 -33.49 1.40 -35.14
N ARG A 431 -33.48 2.31 -36.11
CA ARG A 431 -32.90 3.65 -36.01
C ARG A 431 -33.63 4.51 -34.96
N ARG A 432 -34.96 4.48 -34.93
CA ARG A 432 -35.79 5.24 -33.96
C ARG A 432 -35.49 4.85 -32.53
N TYR A 433 -35.27 3.56 -32.27
CA TYR A 433 -35.06 3.04 -30.92
C TYR A 433 -33.58 2.77 -30.60
N LYS A 434 -32.66 3.09 -31.54
CA LYS A 434 -31.20 2.94 -31.40
C LYS A 434 -30.78 1.49 -31.10
N VAL A 435 -31.38 0.54 -31.79
CA VAL A 435 -31.04 -0.88 -31.80
C VAL A 435 -30.62 -1.34 -33.18
N SER A 436 -30.03 -2.54 -33.31
CA SER A 436 -29.64 -3.02 -34.63
C SER A 436 -30.86 -3.47 -35.46
N ALA A 437 -30.81 -3.33 -36.79
CA ALA A 437 -31.84 -3.80 -37.67
C ALA A 437 -31.94 -5.35 -37.66
N ALA A 438 -30.84 -6.06 -37.46
CA ALA A 438 -30.80 -7.49 -37.29
C ALA A 438 -31.57 -7.91 -36.03
N ASP A 439 -31.33 -7.28 -34.90
CA ASP A 439 -32.06 -7.60 -33.67
C ASP A 439 -33.57 -7.39 -33.80
N VAL A 440 -33.99 -6.28 -34.42
CA VAL A 440 -35.44 -6.03 -34.66
C VAL A 440 -36.04 -7.09 -35.58
N ALA A 441 -35.30 -7.52 -36.60
CA ALA A 441 -35.74 -8.58 -37.50
C ALA A 441 -35.87 -9.91 -36.76
N ASP A 442 -34.88 -10.32 -36.01
CA ASP A 442 -34.86 -11.56 -35.22
C ASP A 442 -35.97 -11.60 -34.17
N TRP A 443 -36.22 -10.47 -33.46
CA TRP A 443 -37.26 -10.41 -32.44
C TRP A 443 -38.69 -10.53 -32.99
N ASN A 444 -38.86 -10.37 -34.31
CA ASN A 444 -40.15 -10.37 -34.97
C ASN A 444 -40.27 -11.39 -36.09
N ASP A 445 -39.28 -12.32 -36.22
CA ASP A 445 -39.21 -13.35 -37.25
C ASP A 445 -39.32 -12.77 -38.67
N LEU A 446 -38.60 -11.65 -38.93
CA LEU A 446 -38.63 -10.93 -40.20
C LEU A 446 -37.21 -10.84 -40.79
N LYS A 447 -37.14 -10.45 -42.10
CA LYS A 447 -35.86 -10.05 -42.70
C LYS A 447 -35.56 -8.59 -42.40
N ALA A 448 -34.27 -8.23 -42.33
CA ALA A 448 -33.86 -6.85 -42.07
C ALA A 448 -34.37 -5.82 -43.12
N SER A 449 -34.74 -6.30 -44.34
CA SER A 449 -35.34 -5.50 -45.39
C SER A 449 -36.87 -5.41 -45.32
N SER A 450 -37.53 -6.07 -44.38
CA SER A 450 -39.00 -6.14 -44.26
C SER A 450 -39.59 -4.82 -43.80
N SER A 451 -40.89 -4.62 -44.17
CA SER A 451 -41.74 -3.52 -43.71
C SER A 451 -42.86 -4.03 -42.83
N PHE A 452 -43.28 -3.22 -41.87
CA PHE A 452 -44.43 -3.51 -41.01
C PHE A 452 -45.73 -2.95 -41.57
N LYS A 453 -46.83 -3.63 -41.31
CA LYS A 453 -48.18 -3.07 -41.56
C LYS A 453 -48.52 -1.95 -40.57
N ALA A 454 -49.29 -0.95 -41.01
CA ALA A 454 -49.70 0.13 -40.12
C ALA A 454 -50.48 -0.43 -38.92
N GLY A 455 -50.06 -0.10 -37.69
CA GLY A 455 -50.66 -0.60 -36.46
C GLY A 455 -50.15 -1.94 -35.97
N GLU A 456 -49.29 -2.64 -36.75
CA GLU A 456 -48.69 -3.90 -36.36
C GLU A 456 -47.91 -3.80 -35.08
N ARG A 457 -47.97 -4.84 -34.24
CA ARG A 457 -47.23 -4.90 -32.94
C ARG A 457 -45.83 -5.40 -33.21
N VAL A 458 -44.88 -4.54 -32.95
CA VAL A 458 -43.44 -4.87 -33.09
C VAL A 458 -42.86 -5.13 -31.68
N VAL A 459 -42.32 -6.32 -31.51
CA VAL A 459 -41.61 -6.72 -30.28
C VAL A 459 -40.23 -6.11 -30.29
N MET A 460 -39.89 -5.44 -29.19
CA MET A 460 -38.58 -4.78 -29.00
C MET A 460 -38.04 -5.17 -27.64
N TYR A 461 -36.74 -5.41 -27.58
CA TYR A 461 -36.01 -5.53 -26.31
C TYR A 461 -35.14 -4.29 -26.13
N LEU A 462 -35.72 -3.29 -25.44
CA LEU A 462 -35.08 -1.99 -25.29
C LEU A 462 -34.23 -1.94 -24.02
N PRO A 463 -33.02 -1.34 -24.07
CA PRO A 463 -32.19 -1.16 -22.88
C PRO A 463 -32.95 -0.40 -21.78
N MET A 464 -33.01 -0.99 -20.60
CA MET A 464 -33.48 -0.27 -19.41
C MET A 464 -32.44 0.78 -19.06
N ARG A 465 -32.80 2.08 -19.11
CA ARG A 465 -31.99 3.12 -18.50
C ARG A 465 -31.99 2.91 -16.99
N LEU A 466 -30.92 2.39 -16.45
CA LEU A 466 -30.68 2.36 -15.02
C LEU A 466 -30.48 3.81 -14.58
N THR A 467 -31.46 4.40 -13.91
CA THR A 467 -31.26 5.66 -13.20
C THR A 467 -30.26 5.42 -12.08
N ALA A 468 -29.38 6.39 -11.79
CA ALA A 468 -28.32 6.29 -10.79
C ALA A 468 -28.81 5.82 -9.41
N THR A 469 -30.10 6.02 -9.11
CA THR A 469 -30.80 5.57 -7.90
C THR A 469 -30.93 4.04 -7.78
N ALA A 470 -30.90 3.29 -8.90
CA ALA A 470 -31.03 1.84 -8.88
C ALA A 470 -29.70 1.13 -8.56
N LEU A 471 -28.57 1.83 -8.64
CA LEU A 471 -27.24 1.30 -8.31
C LEU A 471 -26.90 1.41 -6.82
N SER A 472 -27.69 2.13 -6.02
CA SER A 472 -27.42 2.37 -4.59
C SER A 472 -28.13 1.42 -3.62
N HIS A 473 -28.90 0.45 -4.10
CA HIS A 473 -29.55 -0.54 -3.24
C HIS A 473 -28.69 -1.81 -3.09
N SER A 474 -27.69 -1.71 -2.21
CA SER A 474 -27.12 -2.89 -1.54
C SER A 474 -28.04 -3.27 -0.38
N PRO A 475 -28.53 -4.52 -0.28
CA PRO A 475 -29.25 -4.97 0.89
C PRO A 475 -28.26 -5.24 2.02
N GLY A 476 -28.24 -4.37 3.02
CA GLY A 476 -27.50 -4.66 4.24
C GLY A 476 -26.93 -3.47 5.00
N LYS A 477 -27.78 -2.53 5.46
CA LYS A 477 -27.50 -1.78 6.68
C LYS A 477 -28.79 -1.59 7.47
N ARG A 478 -28.87 -2.34 8.56
CA ARG A 478 -29.83 -2.10 9.63
C ARG A 478 -29.61 -0.70 10.19
N GLN A 479 -30.72 -0.05 10.46
CA GLN A 479 -30.87 1.27 11.04
C GLN A 479 -30.02 1.46 12.28
N ALA A 480 -29.17 2.48 12.28
CA ALA A 480 -28.72 3.17 13.47
C ALA A 480 -29.26 4.60 13.43
N GLY A 481 -29.78 5.04 14.56
CA GLY A 481 -30.73 6.10 14.76
C GLY A 481 -30.43 7.45 14.10
N LYS A 482 -31.53 8.10 13.72
CA LYS A 482 -31.59 9.51 13.38
C LYS A 482 -31.20 10.37 14.60
N ALA A 483 -30.04 11.00 14.55
CA ALA A 483 -29.77 12.18 15.36
C ALA A 483 -30.26 13.40 14.59
N ILE A 484 -31.20 14.09 15.22
CA ILE A 484 -31.85 15.32 14.74
C ILE A 484 -30.82 16.45 14.75
N ALA A 485 -30.42 16.94 13.59
CA ALA A 485 -29.78 18.24 13.48
C ALA A 485 -30.82 19.33 13.47
N GLN A 486 -31.02 20.02 14.57
CA GLN A 486 -31.78 21.27 14.64
C GLN A 486 -30.93 22.39 14.05
N THR A 487 -31.34 22.87 12.90
CA THR A 487 -30.88 24.15 12.34
C THR A 487 -31.55 25.29 13.12
N ALA A 488 -30.73 26.03 13.88
CA ALA A 488 -31.18 27.30 14.48
C ALA A 488 -31.31 28.36 13.37
N LYS A 489 -32.55 28.74 13.04
CA LYS A 489 -32.86 29.96 12.30
C LYS A 489 -32.78 31.15 13.26
N ALA A 490 -31.90 32.08 12.98
CA ALA A 490 -31.89 33.40 13.59
C ALA A 490 -33.15 34.18 13.15
N SER A 491 -33.87 34.77 14.09
CA SER A 491 -34.88 35.80 13.87
C SER A 491 -34.53 37.10 14.57
N PRO A 492 -34.92 38.26 14.04
CA PRO A 492 -34.27 39.53 14.32
C PRO A 492 -34.77 40.23 15.57
N ALA A 493 -33.93 41.11 16.08
CA ALA A 493 -34.13 41.98 17.23
C ALA A 493 -35.41 42.83 17.18
N ARG A 494 -36.12 42.87 18.27
CA ARG A 494 -37.13 43.92 18.56
C ARG A 494 -36.63 44.75 19.73
N LYS A 495 -36.55 46.07 19.50
CA LYS A 495 -36.24 47.13 20.44
C LYS A 495 -37.38 47.40 21.43
N GLY A 496 -37.03 47.78 22.63
CA GLY A 496 -37.70 48.80 23.39
C GLY A 496 -38.52 48.35 24.61
N GLY A 497 -38.19 48.90 25.79
CA GLY A 497 -39.06 48.95 26.93
C GLY A 497 -38.38 48.89 28.30
N THR A 498 -37.92 49.99 28.80
CA THR A 498 -37.44 50.25 30.20
C THR A 498 -38.67 50.55 31.11
N PRO A 499 -38.55 50.79 32.43
CA PRO A 499 -38.57 49.80 33.51
C PRO A 499 -39.74 50.07 34.52
N ALA A 500 -39.99 49.14 35.41
CA ALA A 500 -40.74 49.46 36.63
C ALA A 500 -40.22 48.70 37.86
N LYS A 501 -39.83 49.47 38.86
CA LYS A 501 -39.56 49.12 40.28
C LYS A 501 -40.79 48.46 40.94
N ARG A 502 -40.57 47.49 41.85
CA ARG A 502 -41.00 47.53 43.26
C ARG A 502 -40.77 46.20 43.97
N LYS A 503 -40.00 46.31 45.05
CA LYS A 503 -40.25 45.94 46.44
C LYS A 503 -40.88 44.54 46.71
N ARG A 504 -40.17 43.66 47.33
CA ARG A 504 -39.84 43.49 48.78
C ARG A 504 -38.77 42.44 48.90
#